data_0046786cf524ebdc2c1e6fd70a58418a
#
_entry.id   0046786cf524ebdc2c1e6fd70a58418a
#
_cell.length_a   1.000
_cell.length_b   1.000
_cell.length_c   1.000
_cell.angle_alpha   90.00
_cell.angle_beta   90.00
_cell.angle_gamma   90.00
#
_symmetry.space_group_name_H-M   'P 1'
#
loop_
_entity.id
_entity.type
_entity.pdbx_description
1 polymer ?
#
loop_
_entity_poly.entity_id
_entity_poly.type
_entity_poly.pdbx_seq_one_letter_code
_entity_poly.pdbx_strand_id
1 'polypeptide(L)'
;MKKLFVLIVLMAGIVWGAEAQSKGITFEQTKEWKKVLKKAKKEKKLIFIDCYTSWCGPCKMLSSQVFTREDVGNQFNADFVNVKYDMEKDADGVMLKDKFEVKAFPTLVFRGPEYAAGGS
;
A
#
# COMPACT_ATOMS: atom_id res chain seq x y z
N MET A 1 -40.60 25.62 -1.68
CA MET A 1 -39.67 26.10 -1.12
C MET A 1 -38.95 25.29 -0.20
N LYS A 2 -39.43 25.03 0.91
CA LYS A 2 -38.70 24.30 1.80
C LYS A 2 -38.29 22.97 1.38
N LYS A 3 -38.99 22.31 0.59
CA LYS A 3 -38.61 21.04 0.19
C LYS A 3 -37.33 20.96 -0.48
N LEU A 4 -36.89 21.98 -1.07
CA LEU A 4 -35.69 21.93 -1.78
C LEU A 4 -34.52 21.63 -1.00
N PHE A 5 -34.48 22.16 0.14
CA PHE A 5 -33.36 21.96 0.90
C PHE A 5 -33.09 20.58 1.20
N VAL A 6 -34.03 19.89 1.49
CA VAL A 6 -33.89 18.56 1.89
C VAL A 6 -33.21 17.72 0.88
N LEU A 7 -33.54 17.92 -0.32
CA LEU A 7 -32.95 17.18 -1.35
C LEU A 7 -31.49 17.33 -1.40
N ILE A 8 -31.05 18.49 -1.31
CA ILE A 8 -29.68 18.75 -1.40
C ILE A 8 -28.89 18.03 -0.39
N VAL A 9 -29.35 18.06 0.76
CA VAL A 9 -28.66 17.42 1.81
C VAL A 9 -28.47 15.97 1.58
N LEU A 10 -29.46 15.34 1.15
CA LEU A 10 -29.40 13.97 0.92
C LEU A 10 -28.34 13.59 -0.02
N MET A 11 -28.25 14.25 -1.06
CA MET A 11 -27.32 13.91 -2.00
C MET A 11 -25.97 13.97 -1.52
N ALA A 12 -25.66 14.99 -0.89
CA ALA A 12 -24.33 15.16 -0.43
C ALA A 12 -23.89 14.02 0.44
N GLY A 13 -24.73 13.62 1.27
CA GLY A 13 -24.32 12.62 2.18
C GLY A 13 -24.10 11.28 1.57
N ILE A 14 -24.95 10.90 0.75
CA ILE A 14 -24.87 9.63 0.20
C ILE A 14 -23.67 9.32 -0.59
N VAL A 15 -23.28 10.20 -1.38
CA VAL A 15 -22.21 9.93 -2.26
C VAL A 15 -20.95 9.57 -1.58
N TRP A 16 -20.65 10.19 -0.48
CA TRP A 16 -19.44 9.91 0.14
C TRP A 16 -19.29 8.61 0.75
N GLY A 17 -20.26 8.15 1.38
CA GLY A 17 -20.14 6.96 2.07
C GLY A 17 -19.84 5.81 1.23
N ALA A 18 -20.21 5.88 0.05
CA ALA A 18 -20.12 4.76 -0.74
C ALA A 18 -18.80 4.33 -1.11
N GLU A 19 -17.89 5.17 -1.25
CA GLU A 19 -16.78 4.75 -1.78
C GLU A 19 -15.72 4.40 -1.01
N ALA A 20 -15.76 4.55 0.10
CA ALA A 20 -14.64 4.33 0.81
C ALA A 20 -14.45 2.93 1.10
N GLN A 21 -14.44 2.12 0.31
CA GLN A 21 -14.55 0.92 0.76
C GLN A 21 -13.65 -0.15 0.57
N SER A 22 -12.42 -0.05 0.47
CA SER A 22 -11.55 -1.12 0.39
C SER A 22 -11.34 -1.67 1.73
N LYS A 23 -11.54 -2.91 1.99
CA LYS A 23 -11.39 -3.45 3.28
C LYS A 23 -9.99 -3.80 3.65
N GLY A 24 -9.15 -4.15 2.81
CA GLY A 24 -7.79 -4.53 3.14
C GLY A 24 -6.78 -3.44 2.92
N ILE A 25 -5.53 -3.81 2.84
CA ILE A 25 -4.47 -2.86 2.60
C ILE A 25 -4.61 -2.30 1.20
N THR A 26 -4.49 -0.98 1.07
CA THR A 26 -4.49 -0.31 -0.22
C THR A 26 -3.04 -0.13 -0.63
N PHE A 27 -2.62 -0.87 -1.65
CA PHE A 27 -1.25 -0.76 -2.12
C PHE A 27 -1.16 0.33 -3.18
N GLU A 28 0.00 1.00 -3.24
CA GLU A 28 0.21 2.08 -4.18
C GLU A 28 0.15 1.55 -5.60
N GLN A 29 -0.41 2.33 -6.50
CA GLN A 29 -0.49 1.92 -7.88
C GLN A 29 0.82 2.14 -8.59
N THR A 30 1.58 3.15 -8.19
CA THR A 30 2.87 3.36 -8.79
C THR A 30 3.85 2.36 -8.22
N LYS A 31 4.70 1.84 -9.07
CA LYS A 31 5.78 0.98 -8.63
C LYS A 31 7.13 1.65 -8.82
N GLU A 32 7.14 2.95 -9.00
CA GLU A 32 8.40 3.67 -9.09
C GLU A 32 8.87 3.99 -7.69
N TRP A 33 9.97 3.39 -7.29
CA TRP A 33 10.48 3.51 -5.93
C TRP A 33 10.68 4.96 -5.51
N LYS A 34 11.15 5.80 -6.43
CA LYS A 34 11.35 7.20 -6.11
C LYS A 34 10.05 7.89 -5.70
N LYS A 35 8.96 7.55 -6.34
CA LYS A 35 7.68 8.16 -6.02
C LYS A 35 7.13 7.67 -4.69
N VAL A 36 7.38 6.40 -4.39
CA VAL A 36 6.99 5.82 -3.12
C VAL A 36 7.72 6.53 -1.97
N LEU A 37 9.03 6.73 -2.15
CA LEU A 37 9.83 7.42 -1.15
C LEU A 37 9.34 8.85 -0.94
N LYS A 38 9.03 9.53 -2.03
CA LYS A 38 8.58 10.90 -1.96
C LYS A 38 7.25 10.99 -1.21
N LYS A 39 6.36 10.08 -1.47
CA LYS A 39 5.06 10.06 -0.81
C LYS A 39 5.23 9.79 0.68
N ALA A 40 6.05 8.83 1.04
CA ALA A 40 6.27 8.48 2.43
C ALA A 40 6.88 9.66 3.20
N LYS A 41 7.80 10.36 2.57
CA LYS A 41 8.42 11.51 3.17
C LYS A 41 7.39 12.62 3.39
N LYS A 42 6.55 12.85 2.40
CA LYS A 42 5.54 13.88 2.46
C LYS A 42 4.52 13.56 3.56
N GLU A 43 4.13 12.32 3.68
CA GLU A 43 3.13 11.90 4.64
C GLU A 43 3.72 11.54 6.01
N LYS A 44 5.03 11.54 6.11
CA LYS A 44 5.74 11.20 7.34
C LYS A 44 5.37 9.81 7.84
N LYS A 45 5.37 8.87 6.93
CA LYS A 45 5.05 7.48 7.24
C LYS A 45 6.18 6.57 6.86
N LEU A 46 6.23 5.43 7.51
CA LEU A 46 7.14 4.38 7.10
C LEU A 46 6.58 3.71 5.85
N ILE A 47 7.40 3.02 5.13
CA ILE A 47 7.00 2.28 3.95
C ILE A 47 6.94 0.82 4.30
N PHE A 48 5.82 0.17 3.98
CA PHE A 48 5.68 -1.28 4.11
C PHE A 48 5.82 -1.86 2.70
N ILE A 49 6.74 -2.79 2.53
CA ILE A 49 7.02 -3.40 1.24
C ILE A 49 6.75 -4.88 1.29
N ASP A 50 5.80 -5.33 0.47
CA ASP A 50 5.51 -6.74 0.31
C ASP A 50 6.38 -7.26 -0.83
N CYS A 51 7.40 -8.04 -0.49
CA CYS A 51 8.32 -8.58 -1.47
C CYS A 51 7.87 -9.99 -1.84
N TYR A 52 7.40 -10.17 -3.06
CA TYR A 52 6.84 -11.44 -3.47
C TYR A 52 7.36 -11.89 -4.84
N THR A 53 7.01 -13.09 -5.23
CA THR A 53 7.22 -13.59 -6.58
C THR A 53 5.92 -14.25 -7.04
N SER A 54 5.76 -14.40 -8.34
CA SER A 54 4.51 -14.94 -8.89
C SER A 54 4.31 -16.41 -8.56
N TRP A 55 5.37 -17.15 -8.27
CA TRP A 55 5.28 -18.57 -8.00
C TRP A 55 5.17 -18.90 -6.51
N CYS A 56 5.17 -17.91 -5.67
CA CYS A 56 5.23 -18.11 -4.22
C CYS A 56 3.84 -18.39 -3.64
N GLY A 57 3.59 -19.60 -3.20
CA GLY A 57 2.31 -19.96 -2.59
C GLY A 57 1.99 -19.19 -1.32
N PRO A 58 2.89 -19.14 -0.36
CA PRO A 58 2.63 -18.38 0.86
C PRO A 58 2.39 -16.90 0.61
N CYS A 59 3.02 -16.32 -0.43
CA CYS A 59 2.78 -14.94 -0.78
C CYS A 59 1.32 -14.74 -1.19
N LYS A 60 0.79 -15.69 -1.95
CA LYS A 60 -0.60 -15.62 -2.39
C LYS A 60 -1.55 -15.74 -1.21
N MET A 61 -1.19 -16.54 -0.23
CA MET A 61 -2.03 -16.68 0.94
C MET A 61 -2.06 -15.41 1.76
N LEU A 62 -0.94 -14.73 1.91
CA LEU A 62 -0.92 -13.46 2.62
C LEU A 62 -1.80 -12.46 1.88
N SER A 63 -1.66 -12.40 0.57
CA SER A 63 -2.41 -11.46 -0.23
C SER A 63 -3.90 -11.69 -0.17
N SER A 64 -4.34 -12.94 -0.16
CA SER A 64 -5.76 -13.25 -0.20
C SER A 64 -6.41 -13.38 1.16
N GLN A 65 -5.66 -13.75 2.18
CA GLN A 65 -6.25 -14.05 3.47
C GLN A 65 -5.87 -13.10 4.59
N VAL A 66 -4.78 -12.40 4.46
CA VAL A 66 -4.34 -11.50 5.52
C VAL A 66 -4.45 -10.04 5.09
N PHE A 67 -3.90 -9.71 3.94
CA PHE A 67 -3.88 -8.31 3.51
C PHE A 67 -5.25 -7.80 3.08
N THR A 68 -6.21 -8.69 2.92
CA THR A 68 -7.58 -8.32 2.60
C THR A 68 -8.43 -8.11 3.84
N ARG A 69 -7.89 -8.37 5.03
CA ARG A 69 -8.66 -8.21 6.26
C ARG A 69 -8.88 -6.75 6.56
N GLU A 70 -10.06 -6.43 7.04
CA GLU A 70 -10.41 -5.06 7.35
C GLU A 70 -9.56 -4.49 8.48
N ASP A 71 -9.32 -5.25 9.52
CA ASP A 71 -8.51 -4.77 10.64
C ASP A 71 -7.08 -4.50 10.21
N VAL A 72 -6.53 -5.35 9.36
CA VAL A 72 -5.18 -5.17 8.86
C VAL A 72 -5.14 -3.93 7.96
N GLY A 73 -6.11 -3.80 7.08
CA GLY A 73 -6.17 -2.64 6.20
C GLY A 73 -6.28 -1.35 6.94
N ASN A 74 -7.11 -1.29 7.97
CA ASN A 74 -7.29 -0.07 8.73
C ASN A 74 -5.97 0.37 9.37
N GLN A 75 -5.25 -0.56 9.93
CA GLN A 75 -4.01 -0.21 10.57
C GLN A 75 -2.92 0.13 9.57
N PHE A 76 -2.72 -0.69 8.56
CA PHE A 76 -1.64 -0.46 7.60
C PHE A 76 -1.89 0.78 6.74
N ASN A 77 -3.13 1.05 6.37
CA ASN A 77 -3.42 2.25 5.59
C ASN A 77 -3.22 3.53 6.40
N ALA A 78 -3.42 3.45 7.70
CA ALA A 78 -3.21 4.62 8.54
C ALA A 78 -1.73 4.87 8.79
N ASP A 79 -0.95 3.81 8.95
CA ASP A 79 0.41 3.94 9.44
C ASP A 79 1.50 3.89 8.38
N PHE A 80 1.23 3.30 7.24
CA PHE A 80 2.27 3.07 6.25
C PHE A 80 1.87 3.52 4.85
N VAL A 81 2.88 3.79 4.04
CA VAL A 81 2.71 3.84 2.60
C VAL A 81 2.99 2.41 2.17
N ASN A 82 2.00 1.74 1.60
CA ASN A 82 2.08 0.31 1.31
C ASN A 82 2.36 0.05 -0.16
N VAL A 83 3.39 -0.73 -0.46
CA VAL A 83 3.73 -1.04 -1.83
C VAL A 83 4.11 -2.49 -1.95
N LYS A 84 3.84 -3.12 -3.08
CA LYS A 84 4.21 -4.50 -3.29
C LYS A 84 4.98 -4.61 -4.59
N TYR A 85 6.00 -5.42 -4.59
CA TYR A 85 6.83 -5.64 -5.76
C TYR A 85 7.01 -7.11 -6.06
N ASP A 86 6.85 -7.46 -7.34
CA ASP A 86 7.29 -8.76 -7.81
C ASP A 86 8.79 -8.62 -7.94
N MET A 87 9.52 -9.33 -7.10
CA MET A 87 10.96 -9.17 -7.00
C MET A 87 11.72 -9.75 -8.19
N GLU A 88 11.02 -10.43 -9.08
CA GLU A 88 11.65 -10.97 -10.30
C GLU A 88 11.19 -10.23 -11.55
N LYS A 89 10.01 -9.62 -11.54
CA LYS A 89 9.45 -9.02 -12.74
C LYS A 89 9.34 -7.51 -12.74
N ASP A 90 9.14 -6.90 -11.59
CA ASP A 90 9.03 -5.45 -11.53
C ASP A 90 10.43 -4.85 -11.52
N ALA A 91 10.70 -3.88 -12.38
CA ALA A 91 12.04 -3.31 -12.49
C ALA A 91 12.60 -2.82 -11.15
N ASP A 92 11.82 -2.04 -10.43
CA ASP A 92 12.31 -1.58 -9.14
C ASP A 92 12.30 -2.70 -8.11
N GLY A 93 11.48 -3.71 -8.31
CA GLY A 93 11.50 -4.88 -7.44
C GLY A 93 12.82 -5.62 -7.53
N VAL A 94 13.34 -5.79 -8.74
CA VAL A 94 14.62 -6.45 -8.94
C VAL A 94 15.74 -5.64 -8.26
N MET A 95 15.69 -4.35 -8.38
CA MET A 95 16.66 -3.47 -7.74
C MET A 95 16.55 -3.58 -6.22
N LEU A 96 15.34 -3.55 -5.69
CA LEU A 96 15.14 -3.59 -4.26
C LEU A 96 15.49 -4.95 -3.66
N LYS A 97 15.33 -6.01 -4.44
CA LYS A 97 15.72 -7.34 -3.97
C LYS A 97 17.19 -7.32 -3.58
N ASP A 98 18.02 -6.74 -4.40
CA ASP A 98 19.43 -6.67 -4.10
C ASP A 98 19.70 -5.68 -2.97
N LYS A 99 19.08 -4.53 -3.03
CA LYS A 99 19.31 -3.49 -2.05
C LYS A 99 18.96 -3.93 -0.64
N PHE A 100 17.87 -4.64 -0.47
CA PHE A 100 17.45 -5.09 0.84
C PHE A 100 17.90 -6.54 1.14
N GLU A 101 18.67 -7.12 0.24
CA GLU A 101 19.17 -8.47 0.41
C GLU A 101 18.06 -9.48 0.67
N VAL A 102 17.03 -9.41 -0.12
CA VAL A 102 15.89 -10.31 0.02
C VAL A 102 16.25 -11.66 -0.60
N LYS A 103 16.20 -12.71 0.21
CA LYS A 103 16.63 -14.03 -0.23
C LYS A 103 15.55 -15.10 -0.15
N ALA A 104 14.41 -14.78 0.35
CA ALA A 104 13.31 -15.74 0.46
C ALA A 104 11.99 -15.00 0.31
N PHE A 105 10.94 -15.73 0.01
CA PHE A 105 9.62 -15.13 -0.20
C PHE A 105 8.56 -15.90 0.57
N PRO A 106 7.65 -15.19 1.21
CA PRO A 106 7.51 -13.74 1.22
C PRO A 106 8.51 -13.09 2.18
N THR A 107 8.91 -11.87 1.89
CA THR A 107 9.68 -11.06 2.83
C THR A 107 8.95 -9.74 2.98
N LEU A 108 8.70 -9.34 4.21
CA LEU A 108 8.00 -8.09 4.47
C LEU A 108 9.01 -7.11 5.05
N VAL A 109 9.14 -5.96 4.40
CA VAL A 109 10.17 -4.99 4.77
C VAL A 109 9.52 -3.69 5.23
N PHE A 110 10.03 -3.11 6.30
CA PHE A 110 9.56 -1.81 6.78
C PHE A 110 10.75 -0.86 6.78
N ARG A 111 10.62 0.25 6.07
CA ARG A 111 11.72 1.22 5.96
C ARG A 111 11.21 2.64 6.06
N GLY A 112 12.03 3.52 6.63
CA GLY A 112 11.69 4.93 6.63
C GLY A 112 12.09 5.57 5.32
N PRO A 113 11.49 6.69 4.97
CA PRO A 113 11.80 7.36 3.71
C PRO A 113 13.22 7.90 3.64
N GLU A 114 13.83 8.12 4.78
CA GLU A 114 15.19 8.61 4.79
C GLU A 114 16.17 7.54 4.34
N TYR A 115 15.74 6.28 4.28
CA TYR A 115 16.61 5.21 3.86
C TYR A 115 17.17 5.47 2.48
N ALA A 116 16.43 6.15 1.67
CA ALA A 116 16.90 6.42 0.35
C ALA A 116 18.04 7.42 0.33
N ALA A 117 18.02 8.31 1.26
CA ALA A 117 19.02 9.34 1.26
C ALA A 117 20.36 8.77 1.65
N GLY A 118 20.38 7.74 2.41
CA GLY A 118 21.61 7.15 2.82
C GLY A 118 22.19 6.25 1.80
N GLY A 119 21.49 5.99 0.84
CA GLY A 119 22.05 5.31 -0.27
C GLY A 119 22.46 3.93 -0.08
N SER A 120 22.59 3.44 0.93
CA SER A 120 23.18 2.15 1.00
C SER A 120 22.34 1.12 1.58
#